data_208bf174eecc6db87e892d358cc18f2f
#
_entry.id   208bf174eecc6db87e892d358cc18f2f
#
_cell.length_a   1.000
_cell.length_b   1.000
_cell.length_c   1.000
_cell.angle_alpha   90.00
_cell.angle_beta   90.00
_cell.angle_gamma   90.00
#
_symmetry.space_group_name_H-M   'P 1'
#
loop_
_entity.id
_entity.type
_entity.pdbx_description
1 polymer ?
#
loop_
_entity_poly.entity_id
_entity_poly.type
_entity_poly.pdbx_seq_one_letter_code
_entity_poly.pdbx_strand_id
1 'polypeptide(L)'
;MNDIFFYVYDSETDTTIAVPTENLDIEDEQELEFIYDDKVRKVWNASEEEWYFSIIDVIEALTDSVDATAYWRKLKQRLREEGNETVTNCHAFKMKASDGKMRKTDCANTEQLLRIIQSIPSKKAEPFKQWLAKVGADRLDEIANPELAIERAIHTYRQKGYSEKWIEERLHCIDIRKQLTAEWHRAGISATQDYAALTKSWSGKSIQEYKQFKGLKKENLRDNMTDMELTLNRLAELSATAIAKVKNPNGYYETENTVIEGGSIAGNARKQLEASIGQSVLSPLNAHTPNLLEIKDNV
;
A
#
# COMPACT_ATOMS: atom_id res chain seq x y z
N MET A 1 3.54 17.61 23.26
CA MET A 1 3.49 16.66 22.16
C MET A 1 2.42 17.17 21.21
N ASN A 2 2.79 17.55 20.01
CA ASN A 2 1.79 17.91 19.00
C ASN A 2 1.38 16.60 18.34
N ASP A 3 0.14 16.20 18.58
CA ASP A 3 -0.44 15.04 17.90
C ASP A 3 -0.53 15.37 16.42
N ILE A 4 0.15 14.58 15.62
CA ILE A 4 0.21 14.71 14.18
C ILE A 4 -0.98 13.95 13.62
N PHE A 5 -1.78 14.60 12.76
CA PHE A 5 -2.98 14.02 12.17
C PHE A 5 -2.89 14.04 10.66
N PHE A 6 -3.30 12.95 10.01
CA PHE A 6 -3.64 12.98 8.60
C PHE A 6 -5.17 13.06 8.44
N TYR A 7 -5.60 13.52 7.28
CA TYR A 7 -7.02 13.71 7.00
C TYR A 7 -7.52 12.62 6.06
N VAL A 8 -8.65 12.00 6.41
CA VAL A 8 -9.37 11.04 5.55
C VAL A 8 -10.58 11.74 4.96
N TYR A 9 -10.71 11.73 3.64
CA TYR A 9 -11.89 12.25 2.96
C TYR A 9 -12.95 11.16 2.85
N ASP A 10 -14.15 11.48 3.29
CA ASP A 10 -15.34 10.65 3.11
C ASP A 10 -16.18 11.25 1.97
N SER A 11 -16.30 10.48 0.88
CA SER A 11 -17.01 10.91 -0.32
C SER A 11 -18.52 10.90 -0.15
N GLU A 12 -19.09 10.16 0.80
CA GLU A 12 -20.53 10.10 1.05
C GLU A 12 -21.02 11.35 1.79
N THR A 13 -20.19 11.86 2.71
CA THR A 13 -20.57 13.03 3.54
C THR A 13 -19.91 14.32 3.11
N ASP A 14 -19.06 14.34 2.08
CA ASP A 14 -18.20 15.48 1.65
C ASP A 14 -17.44 16.09 2.86
N THR A 15 -17.02 15.23 3.80
CA THR A 15 -16.29 15.64 5.00
C THR A 15 -14.89 15.06 5.04
N THR A 16 -14.01 15.74 5.78
CA THR A 16 -12.63 15.30 6.01
C THR A 16 -12.42 15.09 7.50
N ILE A 17 -12.05 13.86 7.88
CA ILE A 17 -11.87 13.45 9.28
C ILE A 17 -10.38 13.43 9.60
N ALA A 18 -9.97 14.01 10.74
CA ALA A 18 -8.60 13.95 11.24
C ALA A 18 -8.33 12.61 11.92
N VAL A 19 -7.26 11.91 11.52
CA VAL A 19 -6.84 10.62 12.08
C VAL A 19 -5.41 10.75 12.59
N PRO A 20 -5.09 10.28 13.82
CA PRO A 20 -3.73 10.32 14.35
C PRO A 20 -2.73 9.53 13.50
N THR A 21 -1.49 10.01 13.39
CA THR A 21 -0.44 9.42 12.53
C THR A 21 0.39 8.33 13.21
N GLU A 22 0.01 7.86 14.38
CA GLU A 22 0.79 6.90 15.19
C GLU A 22 1.13 5.57 14.48
N ASN A 23 0.67 5.34 13.23
CA ASN A 23 0.83 4.10 12.49
C ASN A 23 1.36 4.27 11.05
N LEU A 24 2.11 5.31 10.75
CA LEU A 24 2.77 5.48 9.45
C LEU A 24 4.26 5.20 9.59
N ASP A 25 4.64 3.91 9.60
CA ASP A 25 6.02 3.50 9.33
C ASP A 25 6.29 3.67 7.84
N ILE A 26 6.82 4.83 7.47
CA ILE A 26 7.42 5.08 6.17
C ILE A 26 8.87 5.42 6.42
N GLU A 27 9.66 4.40 6.66
CA GLU A 27 11.11 4.46 6.52
C GLU A 27 11.42 3.94 5.12
N ASP A 28 11.53 4.86 4.12
CA ASP A 28 12.42 4.63 2.99
C ASP A 28 12.60 5.90 2.16
N GLU A 29 13.87 6.26 1.99
CA GLU A 29 14.43 7.33 1.17
C GLU A 29 14.24 8.75 1.73
N GLN A 30 15.29 9.25 2.41
CA GLN A 30 15.42 10.63 2.90
C GLN A 30 15.03 11.70 1.87
N GLU A 31 15.05 11.37 0.58
CA GLU A 31 14.73 12.27 -0.52
C GLU A 31 13.22 12.44 -0.77
N LEU A 32 12.39 11.48 -0.33
CA LEU A 32 10.92 11.59 -0.34
C LEU A 32 10.36 12.07 1.01
N GLU A 33 11.19 12.20 2.01
CA GLU A 33 10.81 12.59 3.38
C GLU A 33 9.97 13.87 3.37
N PHE A 34 10.26 14.82 2.48
CA PHE A 34 9.49 16.06 2.38
C PHE A 34 8.03 15.87 1.91
N ILE A 35 7.72 14.85 1.09
CA ILE A 35 6.34 14.53 0.66
C ILE A 35 5.56 13.92 1.83
N TYR A 36 6.26 13.19 2.68
CA TYR A 36 5.70 12.56 3.85
C TYR A 36 5.93 13.37 5.14
N ASP A 37 6.73 14.46 5.07
CA ASP A 37 6.91 15.42 6.15
C ASP A 37 5.55 16.04 6.54
N ASP A 38 5.38 16.31 7.82
CA ASP A 38 4.20 16.93 8.41
C ASP A 38 3.89 18.33 7.87
N LYS A 39 4.83 18.92 7.15
CA LYS A 39 4.65 20.21 6.48
C LYS A 39 3.76 20.13 5.24
N VAL A 40 3.64 18.95 4.63
CA VAL A 40 2.78 18.74 3.45
C VAL A 40 1.48 18.09 3.88
N ARG A 41 0.39 18.86 3.84
CA ARG A 41 -0.94 18.32 4.15
C ARG A 41 -1.33 17.27 3.11
N LYS A 42 -1.85 16.15 3.58
CA LYS A 42 -2.27 15.01 2.76
C LYS A 42 -3.64 14.51 3.18
N VAL A 43 -4.38 13.95 2.25
CA VAL A 43 -5.70 13.36 2.47
C VAL A 43 -5.79 12.00 1.78
N TRP A 44 -6.33 11.02 2.48
CA TRP A 44 -6.63 9.71 1.92
C TRP A 44 -8.00 9.72 1.27
N ASN A 45 -8.09 9.39 -0.02
CA ASN A 45 -9.35 9.18 -0.71
C ASN A 45 -9.69 7.69 -0.69
N ALA A 46 -10.64 7.30 0.15
CA ALA A 46 -11.01 5.90 0.33
C ALA A 46 -11.72 5.29 -0.88
N SER A 47 -12.37 6.10 -1.73
CA SER A 47 -13.06 5.61 -2.93
C SER A 47 -12.09 5.27 -4.07
N GLU A 48 -10.96 5.94 -4.14
CA GLU A 48 -9.91 5.71 -5.14
C GLU A 48 -8.72 4.93 -4.58
N GLU A 49 -8.70 4.70 -3.26
CA GLU A 49 -7.58 4.08 -2.53
C GLU A 49 -6.24 4.78 -2.80
N GLU A 50 -6.25 6.14 -2.82
CA GLU A 50 -5.09 6.96 -3.14
C GLU A 50 -4.88 8.11 -2.15
N TRP A 51 -3.59 8.47 -1.95
CA TRP A 51 -3.19 9.68 -1.24
C TRP A 51 -3.19 10.88 -2.17
N TYR A 52 -3.73 11.99 -1.68
CA TYR A 52 -3.70 13.30 -2.31
C TYR A 52 -2.94 14.30 -1.45
N PHE A 53 -2.03 15.01 -2.06
CA PHE A 53 -1.12 15.95 -1.40
C PHE A 53 -1.45 17.38 -1.80
N SER A 54 -1.37 18.33 -0.85
CA SER A 54 -1.55 19.74 -1.12
C SER A 54 -0.44 20.28 -2.03
N ILE A 55 -0.80 20.71 -3.23
CA ILE A 55 0.16 21.23 -4.22
C ILE A 55 0.84 22.51 -3.70
N ILE A 56 0.09 23.35 -2.98
CA ILE A 56 0.61 24.61 -2.42
C ILE A 56 1.71 24.34 -1.41
N ASP A 57 1.51 23.35 -0.52
CA ASP A 57 2.49 23.00 0.50
C ASP A 57 3.79 22.44 -0.11
N VAL A 58 3.65 21.63 -1.16
CA VAL A 58 4.81 21.12 -1.92
C VAL A 58 5.56 22.25 -2.60
N ILE A 59 4.86 23.22 -3.17
CA ILE A 59 5.50 24.41 -3.77
C ILE A 59 6.23 25.25 -2.70
N GLU A 60 5.65 25.42 -1.51
CA GLU A 60 6.31 26.08 -0.39
C GLU A 60 7.60 25.36 0.03
N ALA A 61 7.56 24.02 0.11
CA ALA A 61 8.74 23.22 0.46
C ALA A 61 9.85 23.29 -0.60
N LEU A 62 9.48 23.27 -1.88
CA LEU A 62 10.42 23.17 -3.01
C LEU A 62 10.80 24.50 -3.65
N THR A 63 10.28 25.63 -3.18
CA THR A 63 10.60 26.95 -3.74
C THR A 63 10.87 27.97 -2.63
N ASP A 64 11.53 29.09 -2.99
CA ASP A 64 11.66 30.24 -2.13
C ASP A 64 10.57 31.28 -2.40
N SER A 65 9.42 30.85 -2.90
CA SER A 65 8.31 31.75 -3.25
C SER A 65 7.63 32.30 -2.00
N VAL A 66 7.52 33.62 -1.95
CA VAL A 66 6.79 34.32 -0.86
C VAL A 66 5.27 34.06 -0.95
N ASP A 67 4.75 33.74 -2.14
CA ASP A 67 3.34 33.41 -2.39
C ASP A 67 3.23 32.14 -3.25
N ALA A 68 3.15 31.00 -2.59
CA ALA A 68 3.00 29.70 -3.22
C ALA A 68 1.67 29.56 -4.01
N THR A 69 0.63 30.28 -3.57
CA THR A 69 -0.67 30.28 -4.27
C THR A 69 -0.58 30.99 -5.62
N ALA A 70 0.06 32.17 -5.66
CA ALA A 70 0.30 32.87 -6.90
C ALA A 70 1.27 32.10 -7.82
N TYR A 71 2.28 31.45 -7.23
CA TYR A 71 3.19 30.58 -7.98
C TYR A 71 2.44 29.42 -8.63
N TRP A 72 1.60 28.70 -7.87
CA TRP A 72 0.79 27.61 -8.39
C TRP A 72 -0.13 28.05 -9.53
N ARG A 73 -0.79 29.20 -9.40
CA ARG A 73 -1.68 29.73 -10.44
C ARG A 73 -0.93 29.93 -11.77
N LYS A 74 0.28 30.50 -11.71
CA LYS A 74 1.12 30.72 -12.91
C LYS A 74 1.62 29.41 -13.49
N LEU A 75 2.09 28.50 -12.64
CA LEU A 75 2.56 27.17 -13.05
C LEU A 75 1.43 26.37 -13.70
N LYS A 76 0.26 26.36 -13.09
CA LYS A 76 -0.94 25.68 -13.60
C LYS A 76 -1.36 26.22 -14.98
N GLN A 77 -1.28 27.53 -15.18
CA GLN A 77 -1.58 28.15 -16.48
C GLN A 77 -0.58 27.69 -17.53
N ARG A 78 0.74 27.77 -17.24
CA ARG A 78 1.79 27.32 -18.14
C ARG A 78 1.64 25.85 -18.54
N LEU A 79 1.39 24.98 -17.56
CA LEU A 79 1.24 23.54 -17.82
C LEU A 79 0.01 23.24 -18.70
N ARG A 80 -1.08 24.01 -18.55
CA ARG A 80 -2.21 23.91 -19.46
C ARG A 80 -1.90 24.35 -20.89
N GLU A 81 -1.16 25.44 -21.03
CA GLU A 81 -0.71 25.94 -22.35
C GLU A 81 0.24 24.95 -23.04
N GLU A 82 1.04 24.21 -22.26
CA GLU A 82 1.90 23.11 -22.72
C GLU A 82 1.12 21.81 -23.05
N GLY A 83 -0.21 21.79 -22.89
CA GLY A 83 -1.04 20.61 -23.14
C GLY A 83 -0.92 19.53 -22.06
N ASN A 84 -0.45 19.89 -20.87
CA ASN A 84 -0.33 18.95 -19.76
C ASN A 84 -1.67 18.73 -19.07
N GLU A 85 -2.33 17.59 -19.35
CA GLU A 85 -3.63 17.24 -18.80
C GLU A 85 -3.60 16.95 -17.29
N THR A 86 -2.43 16.61 -16.73
CA THR A 86 -2.27 16.29 -15.30
C THR A 86 -2.80 17.38 -14.38
N VAL A 87 -2.57 18.66 -14.75
CA VAL A 87 -3.06 19.82 -13.97
C VAL A 87 -4.55 20.10 -14.13
N THR A 88 -5.19 19.53 -15.13
CA THR A 88 -6.64 19.71 -15.37
C THR A 88 -7.45 18.82 -14.42
N ASN A 89 -6.89 17.70 -14.02
CA ASN A 89 -7.52 16.66 -13.22
C ASN A 89 -7.15 16.72 -11.72
N CYS A 90 -6.56 17.83 -11.25
CA CYS A 90 -6.29 18.02 -9.82
C CYS A 90 -7.59 18.10 -9.02
N HIS A 91 -7.70 17.31 -7.97
CA HIS A 91 -8.82 17.34 -7.05
C HIS A 91 -8.72 18.52 -6.09
N ALA A 92 -9.86 19.02 -5.60
CA ALA A 92 -9.89 20.07 -4.59
C ALA A 92 -10.55 19.54 -3.33
N PHE A 93 -9.75 19.28 -2.31
CA PHE A 93 -10.23 18.83 -1.01
C PHE A 93 -10.31 19.98 0.00
N LYS A 94 -11.25 19.87 0.95
CA LYS A 94 -11.31 20.78 2.10
C LYS A 94 -10.20 20.41 3.09
N MET A 95 -9.21 21.27 3.26
CA MET A 95 -8.11 21.10 4.20
C MET A 95 -8.03 22.24 5.20
N LYS A 96 -7.57 21.97 6.41
CA LYS A 96 -7.35 22.97 7.44
C LYS A 96 -6.20 23.88 7.02
N ALA A 97 -6.46 25.18 6.95
CA ALA A 97 -5.43 26.20 6.67
C ALA A 97 -4.71 26.62 7.96
N SER A 98 -3.60 27.37 7.85
CA SER A 98 -2.82 27.87 8.98
C SER A 98 -3.62 28.75 9.96
N ASP A 99 -4.70 29.38 9.47
CA ASP A 99 -5.63 30.16 10.29
C ASP A 99 -6.73 29.31 10.97
N GLY A 100 -6.64 27.98 10.88
CA GLY A 100 -7.58 27.02 11.46
C GLY A 100 -8.88 26.81 10.67
N LYS A 101 -9.11 27.55 9.57
CA LYS A 101 -10.33 27.43 8.74
C LYS A 101 -10.17 26.35 7.69
N MET A 102 -11.28 25.65 7.40
CA MET A 102 -11.33 24.68 6.30
C MET A 102 -11.45 25.43 4.96
N ARG A 103 -10.52 25.18 4.04
CA ARG A 103 -10.47 25.78 2.71
C ARG A 103 -10.32 24.74 1.62
N LYS A 104 -10.95 24.95 0.47
CA LYS A 104 -10.66 24.14 -0.73
C LYS A 104 -9.23 24.38 -1.17
N THR A 105 -8.45 23.28 -1.24
CA THR A 105 -7.03 23.27 -1.60
C THR A 105 -6.85 22.34 -2.79
N ASP A 106 -6.15 22.80 -3.82
CA ASP A 106 -5.79 21.96 -4.97
C ASP A 106 -4.82 20.87 -4.52
N CYS A 107 -5.17 19.63 -4.80
CA CYS A 107 -4.41 18.45 -4.41
C CYS A 107 -4.13 17.59 -5.64
N ALA A 108 -3.03 16.87 -5.58
CA ALA A 108 -2.57 15.95 -6.61
C ALA A 108 -2.27 14.58 -5.99
N ASN A 109 -2.57 13.49 -6.70
CA ASN A 109 -2.08 12.18 -6.33
C ASN A 109 -0.57 12.07 -6.60
N THR A 110 0.05 10.96 -6.24
CA THR A 110 1.51 10.78 -6.36
C THR A 110 2.01 11.03 -7.80
N GLU A 111 1.36 10.43 -8.80
CA GLU A 111 1.77 10.57 -10.21
C GLU A 111 1.70 12.04 -10.68
N GLN A 112 0.57 12.69 -10.41
CA GLN A 112 0.35 14.08 -10.74
C GLN A 112 1.37 14.99 -10.04
N LEU A 113 1.64 14.72 -8.76
CA LEU A 113 2.60 15.47 -7.97
C LEU A 113 4.02 15.36 -8.53
N LEU A 114 4.48 14.16 -8.83
CA LEU A 114 5.79 13.91 -9.45
C LEU A 114 5.93 14.69 -10.77
N ARG A 115 4.89 14.72 -11.58
CA ARG A 115 4.88 15.47 -12.85
C ARG A 115 4.91 16.99 -12.64
N ILE A 116 4.21 17.50 -11.63
CA ILE A 116 4.22 18.92 -11.27
C ILE A 116 5.61 19.34 -10.79
N ILE A 117 6.25 18.54 -9.92
CA ILE A 117 7.59 18.83 -9.36
C ILE A 117 8.64 18.94 -10.47
N GLN A 118 8.60 18.07 -11.47
CA GLN A 118 9.51 18.15 -12.63
C GLN A 118 9.45 19.53 -13.34
N SER A 119 8.30 20.17 -13.30
CA SER A 119 8.06 21.46 -13.95
C SER A 119 8.40 22.68 -13.08
N ILE A 120 8.85 22.47 -11.83
CA ILE A 120 9.26 23.55 -10.91
C ILE A 120 10.72 23.93 -11.20
N PRO A 121 11.02 25.14 -11.73
CA PRO A 121 12.40 25.59 -11.99
C PRO A 121 13.03 26.15 -10.69
N SER A 122 13.30 25.28 -9.72
CA SER A 122 13.90 25.64 -8.44
C SER A 122 15.11 24.77 -8.13
N LYS A 123 16.15 25.40 -7.53
CA LYS A 123 17.32 24.66 -7.01
C LYS A 123 16.94 23.67 -5.92
N LYS A 124 15.92 23.97 -5.12
CA LYS A 124 15.40 23.07 -4.06
C LYS A 124 14.70 21.84 -4.62
N ALA A 125 14.15 21.92 -5.84
CA ALA A 125 13.53 20.78 -6.51
C ALA A 125 14.54 19.91 -7.26
N GLU A 126 15.80 20.37 -7.43
CA GLU A 126 16.79 19.66 -8.21
C GLU A 126 17.21 18.30 -7.65
N PRO A 127 17.47 18.13 -6.34
CA PRO A 127 17.77 16.81 -5.77
C PRO A 127 16.67 15.80 -6.05
N PHE A 128 15.41 16.22 -5.92
CA PHE A 128 14.27 15.38 -6.22
C PHE A 128 14.18 14.97 -7.71
N LYS A 129 14.48 15.88 -8.63
CA LYS A 129 14.50 15.57 -10.06
C LYS A 129 15.61 14.57 -10.40
N GLN A 130 16.78 14.69 -9.76
CA GLN A 130 17.89 13.76 -9.90
C GLN A 130 17.52 12.38 -9.37
N TRP A 131 16.90 12.31 -8.19
CA TRP A 131 16.37 11.07 -7.62
C TRP A 131 15.36 10.40 -8.58
N LEU A 132 14.40 11.17 -9.11
CA LEU A 132 13.41 10.64 -10.05
C LEU A 132 14.05 10.11 -11.35
N ALA A 133 15.08 10.80 -11.86
CA ALA A 133 15.84 10.33 -13.01
C ALA A 133 16.57 9.02 -12.72
N LYS A 134 17.15 8.89 -11.51
CA LYS A 134 17.79 7.66 -11.05
C LYS A 134 16.78 6.50 -10.94
N VAL A 135 15.63 6.73 -10.29
CA VAL A 135 14.55 5.72 -10.20
C VAL A 135 14.10 5.26 -11.59
N GLY A 136 14.00 6.19 -12.55
CA GLY A 136 13.68 5.86 -13.93
C GLY A 136 14.77 5.01 -14.60
N ALA A 137 16.04 5.34 -14.40
CA ALA A 137 17.18 4.58 -14.92
C ALA A 137 17.21 3.17 -14.31
N ASP A 138 17.13 3.07 -12.98
CA ASP A 138 17.10 1.78 -12.27
C ASP A 138 15.96 0.88 -12.79
N ARG A 139 14.79 1.47 -13.07
CA ARG A 139 13.67 0.72 -13.65
C ARG A 139 13.94 0.20 -15.06
N LEU A 140 14.67 0.95 -15.89
CA LEU A 140 15.08 0.50 -17.22
C LEU A 140 16.11 -0.64 -17.12
N ASP A 141 17.04 -0.57 -16.17
CA ASP A 141 18.00 -1.62 -15.89
C ASP A 141 17.32 -2.90 -15.40
N GLU A 142 16.30 -2.79 -14.56
CA GLU A 142 15.48 -3.93 -14.14
C GLU A 142 14.71 -4.60 -15.29
N ILE A 143 14.30 -3.84 -16.30
CA ILE A 143 13.67 -4.40 -17.51
C ILE A 143 14.70 -5.22 -18.30
N ALA A 144 15.94 -4.74 -18.37
CA ALA A 144 17.03 -5.44 -19.03
C ALA A 144 17.53 -6.65 -18.20
N ASN A 145 17.58 -6.52 -16.89
CA ASN A 145 17.96 -7.57 -15.93
C ASN A 145 16.93 -7.68 -14.79
N PRO A 146 15.90 -8.54 -14.93
CA PRO A 146 14.84 -8.68 -13.92
C PRO A 146 15.31 -9.14 -12.53
N GLU A 147 16.52 -9.70 -12.41
CA GLU A 147 17.09 -10.13 -11.13
C GLU A 147 17.30 -8.94 -10.19
N LEU A 148 17.68 -7.77 -10.74
CA LEU A 148 17.83 -6.53 -9.97
C LEU A 148 16.54 -6.10 -9.25
N ALA A 149 15.38 -6.34 -9.85
CA ALA A 149 14.10 -6.06 -9.21
C ALA A 149 13.85 -6.96 -7.99
N ILE A 150 14.31 -8.23 -8.03
CA ILE A 150 14.21 -9.17 -6.91
C ILE A 150 15.17 -8.73 -5.80
N GLU A 151 16.40 -8.38 -6.14
CA GLU A 151 17.40 -7.90 -5.18
C GLU A 151 16.92 -6.61 -4.48
N ARG A 152 16.37 -5.66 -5.24
CA ARG A 152 15.78 -4.45 -4.67
C ARG A 152 14.62 -4.76 -3.73
N ALA A 153 13.73 -5.69 -4.09
CA ALA A 153 12.64 -6.10 -3.22
C ALA A 153 13.14 -6.70 -1.90
N ILE A 154 14.16 -7.58 -1.96
CA ILE A 154 14.81 -8.16 -0.78
C ILE A 154 15.45 -7.07 0.08
N HIS A 155 16.16 -6.14 -0.55
CA HIS A 155 16.79 -5.01 0.14
C HIS A 155 15.74 -4.15 0.87
N THR A 156 14.64 -3.82 0.20
CA THR A 156 13.53 -3.06 0.80
C THR A 156 12.94 -3.78 2.02
N TYR A 157 12.73 -5.10 1.96
CA TYR A 157 12.28 -5.86 3.13
C TYR A 157 13.27 -5.82 4.29
N ARG A 158 14.59 -5.90 4.00
CA ARG A 158 15.64 -5.76 5.04
C ARG A 158 15.61 -4.39 5.71
N GLN A 159 15.48 -3.31 4.91
CA GLN A 159 15.38 -1.95 5.44
C GLN A 159 14.16 -1.78 6.35
N LYS A 160 13.03 -2.42 5.99
CA LYS A 160 11.81 -2.45 6.83
C LYS A 160 11.93 -3.31 8.08
N GLY A 161 13.10 -3.91 8.34
CA GLY A 161 13.35 -4.68 9.55
C GLY A 161 12.83 -6.13 9.53
N TYR A 162 12.41 -6.65 8.35
CA TYR A 162 12.00 -8.05 8.26
C TYR A 162 13.20 -8.99 8.40
N SER A 163 13.03 -10.11 9.11
CA SER A 163 14.07 -11.14 9.24
C SER A 163 14.30 -11.88 7.92
N GLU A 164 15.52 -12.38 7.70
CA GLU A 164 15.84 -13.19 6.50
C GLU A 164 14.89 -14.39 6.36
N LYS A 165 14.54 -15.04 7.46
CA LYS A 165 13.58 -16.15 7.48
C LYS A 165 12.21 -15.71 6.96
N TRP A 166 11.72 -14.56 7.40
CA TRP A 166 10.45 -14.02 6.93
C TRP A 166 10.51 -13.67 5.44
N ILE A 167 11.63 -13.09 4.97
CA ILE A 167 11.84 -12.74 3.55
C ILE A 167 11.79 -13.99 2.68
N GLU A 168 12.49 -15.07 3.06
CA GLU A 168 12.43 -16.35 2.36
C GLU A 168 11.00 -16.90 2.28
N GLU A 169 10.29 -16.96 3.39
CA GLU A 169 8.89 -17.39 3.41
C GLU A 169 8.00 -16.53 2.52
N ARG A 170 8.23 -15.22 2.51
CA ARG A 170 7.47 -14.31 1.67
C ARG A 170 7.71 -14.55 0.17
N LEU A 171 8.93 -14.79 -0.24
CA LEU A 171 9.27 -15.14 -1.62
C LEU A 171 8.64 -16.47 -2.03
N HIS A 172 8.64 -17.48 -1.17
CA HIS A 172 7.95 -18.74 -1.39
C HIS A 172 6.44 -18.55 -1.56
N CYS A 173 5.82 -17.70 -0.73
CA CYS A 173 4.40 -17.38 -0.88
C CYS A 173 4.08 -16.72 -2.23
N ILE A 174 4.99 -15.88 -2.77
CA ILE A 174 4.82 -15.27 -4.09
C ILE A 174 4.81 -16.34 -5.20
N ASP A 175 5.71 -17.32 -5.14
CA ASP A 175 5.76 -18.40 -6.13
C ASP A 175 4.51 -19.28 -6.10
N ILE A 176 4.10 -19.71 -4.90
CA ILE A 176 2.88 -20.51 -4.73
C ILE A 176 1.64 -19.78 -5.26
N ARG A 177 1.57 -18.47 -5.00
CA ARG A 177 0.50 -17.63 -5.53
C ARG A 177 0.48 -17.58 -7.06
N LYS A 178 1.67 -17.50 -7.71
CA LYS A 178 1.76 -17.54 -9.17
C LYS A 178 1.23 -18.84 -9.72
N GLN A 179 1.50 -19.98 -9.05
CA GLN A 179 0.98 -21.28 -9.45
C GLN A 179 -0.56 -21.34 -9.37
N LEU A 180 -1.15 -20.86 -8.27
CA LEU A 180 -2.60 -20.78 -8.10
C LEU A 180 -3.24 -19.87 -9.18
N THR A 181 -2.64 -18.71 -9.43
CA THR A 181 -3.10 -17.77 -10.47
C THR A 181 -3.04 -18.41 -11.88
N ALA A 182 -2.01 -19.21 -12.16
CA ALA A 182 -1.89 -19.92 -13.43
C ALA A 182 -3.05 -20.93 -13.62
N GLU A 183 -3.45 -21.65 -12.55
CA GLU A 183 -4.61 -22.54 -12.60
C GLU A 183 -5.92 -21.78 -12.88
N TRP A 184 -6.08 -20.59 -12.30
CA TRP A 184 -7.24 -19.73 -12.57
C TRP A 184 -7.28 -19.23 -14.02
N HIS A 185 -6.15 -18.80 -14.56
CA HIS A 185 -6.06 -18.42 -15.97
C HIS A 185 -6.38 -19.59 -16.90
N ARG A 186 -5.94 -20.81 -16.55
CA ARG A 186 -6.30 -22.02 -17.28
C ARG A 186 -7.81 -22.25 -17.27
N ALA A 187 -8.48 -21.95 -16.16
CA ALA A 187 -9.94 -22.05 -16.03
C ALA A 187 -10.70 -20.86 -16.66
N GLY A 188 -10.00 -19.89 -17.28
CA GLY A 188 -10.59 -18.73 -17.96
C GLY A 188 -11.01 -17.60 -17.02
N ILE A 189 -10.40 -17.49 -15.82
CA ILE A 189 -10.80 -16.54 -14.79
C ILE A 189 -9.73 -15.46 -14.57
N SER A 190 -10.19 -14.23 -14.31
CA SER A 190 -9.33 -13.13 -13.87
C SER A 190 -9.03 -13.23 -12.36
N ALA A 191 -7.75 -13.16 -11.99
CA ALA A 191 -7.22 -13.45 -10.65
C ALA A 191 -7.74 -12.56 -9.48
N THR A 192 -8.45 -11.47 -9.74
CA THR A 192 -8.78 -10.48 -8.71
C THR A 192 -9.93 -10.88 -7.78
N GLN A 193 -10.91 -11.64 -8.26
CA GLN A 193 -12.11 -11.98 -7.49
C GLN A 193 -11.89 -13.16 -6.51
N ASP A 194 -11.08 -14.13 -6.88
CA ASP A 194 -10.94 -15.38 -6.13
C ASP A 194 -10.03 -15.28 -4.90
N TYR A 195 -9.12 -14.26 -4.86
CA TYR A 195 -8.35 -13.99 -3.64
C TYR A 195 -9.20 -13.51 -2.46
N ALA A 196 -10.30 -12.82 -2.74
CA ALA A 196 -11.21 -12.39 -1.70
C ALA A 196 -11.89 -13.61 -1.04
N ALA A 197 -12.34 -14.58 -1.84
CA ALA A 197 -12.93 -15.83 -1.36
C ALA A 197 -11.93 -16.66 -0.55
N LEU A 198 -10.69 -16.83 -1.04
CA LEU A 198 -9.63 -17.54 -0.33
C LEU A 198 -9.35 -16.93 1.03
N THR A 199 -9.06 -15.63 1.06
CA THR A 199 -8.75 -14.91 2.30
C THR A 199 -9.89 -15.02 3.29
N LYS A 200 -11.12 -14.82 2.85
CA LYS A 200 -12.30 -14.92 3.70
C LYS A 200 -12.50 -16.34 4.27
N SER A 201 -12.24 -17.37 3.46
CA SER A 201 -12.44 -18.77 3.85
C SER A 201 -11.48 -19.20 4.97
N TRP A 202 -10.20 -18.79 4.92
CA TRP A 202 -9.27 -19.18 5.96
C TRP A 202 -9.25 -18.21 7.15
N SER A 203 -9.33 -16.89 6.91
CA SER A 203 -9.20 -15.90 7.98
C SER A 203 -10.54 -15.57 8.66
N GLY A 204 -11.67 -15.78 7.97
CA GLY A 204 -12.99 -15.33 8.39
C GLY A 204 -13.23 -13.83 8.12
N LYS A 205 -12.30 -13.13 7.49
CA LYS A 205 -12.36 -11.70 7.16
C LYS A 205 -12.24 -11.49 5.66
N SER A 206 -13.00 -10.55 5.09
CA SER A 206 -12.71 -10.03 3.76
C SER A 206 -11.34 -9.34 3.75
N ILE A 207 -10.76 -9.12 2.56
CA ILE A 207 -9.47 -8.40 2.45
C ILE A 207 -9.57 -7.01 3.09
N GLN A 208 -10.68 -6.30 2.89
CA GLN A 208 -10.89 -4.97 3.45
C GLN A 208 -11.02 -4.99 4.98
N GLU A 209 -11.83 -5.92 5.53
CA GLU A 209 -11.94 -6.09 6.98
C GLU A 209 -10.61 -6.49 7.61
N TYR A 210 -9.79 -7.28 6.91
CA TYR A 210 -8.49 -7.68 7.42
C TYR A 210 -7.48 -6.54 7.39
N LYS A 211 -7.47 -5.73 6.30
CA LYS A 211 -6.68 -4.50 6.26
C LYS A 211 -7.09 -3.54 7.39
N GLN A 212 -8.37 -3.31 7.60
CA GLN A 212 -8.86 -2.48 8.70
C GLN A 212 -8.44 -3.03 10.08
N PHE A 213 -8.53 -4.35 10.28
CA PHE A 213 -8.09 -5.01 11.50
C PHE A 213 -6.60 -4.79 11.80
N LYS A 214 -5.76 -4.71 10.76
CA LYS A 214 -4.32 -4.43 10.87
C LYS A 214 -3.97 -2.93 10.79
N GLY A 215 -4.94 -2.03 10.68
CA GLY A 215 -4.70 -0.59 10.54
C GLY A 215 -4.14 -0.17 9.18
N LEU A 216 -4.24 -1.05 8.16
CA LEU A 216 -3.69 -0.83 6.83
C LEU A 216 -4.67 -0.06 5.93
N LYS A 217 -4.12 0.71 4.98
CA LYS A 217 -4.86 1.43 3.93
C LYS A 217 -4.49 0.91 2.55
N LYS A 218 -3.40 1.42 1.97
CA LYS A 218 -2.89 1.03 0.65
C LYS A 218 -1.93 -0.15 0.71
N GLU A 219 -1.34 -0.38 1.86
CA GLU A 219 -0.29 -1.37 2.09
C GLU A 219 -0.74 -2.77 1.69
N ASN A 220 0.21 -3.59 1.28
CA ASN A 220 -0.06 -4.98 0.93
C ASN A 220 -0.37 -5.79 2.20
N LEU A 221 -1.57 -6.38 2.27
CA LEU A 221 -1.99 -7.17 3.43
C LEU A 221 -0.99 -8.28 3.79
N ARG A 222 -0.41 -8.97 2.80
CA ARG A 222 0.51 -10.09 3.05
C ARG A 222 1.86 -9.64 3.59
N ASP A 223 2.32 -8.45 3.22
CA ASP A 223 3.57 -7.89 3.74
C ASP A 223 3.44 -7.50 5.22
N ASN A 224 2.20 -7.42 5.71
CA ASN A 224 1.88 -7.12 7.10
C ASN A 224 1.32 -8.33 7.88
N MET A 225 1.39 -9.53 7.31
CA MET A 225 1.02 -10.77 7.99
C MET A 225 2.18 -11.30 8.85
N THR A 226 1.87 -11.79 10.05
CA THR A 226 2.81 -12.54 10.88
C THR A 226 3.21 -13.86 10.22
N ASP A 227 4.28 -14.50 10.66
CA ASP A 227 4.74 -15.80 10.14
C ASP A 227 3.62 -16.85 10.15
N MET A 228 2.81 -16.88 11.22
CA MET A 228 1.71 -17.82 11.34
C MET A 228 0.59 -17.52 10.34
N GLU A 229 0.26 -16.25 10.15
CA GLU A 229 -0.74 -15.83 9.16
C GLU A 229 -0.26 -16.11 7.72
N LEU A 230 1.02 -15.89 7.42
CA LEU A 230 1.62 -16.25 6.12
C LEU A 230 1.59 -17.76 5.88
N THR A 231 1.91 -18.56 6.90
CA THR A 231 1.85 -20.03 6.82
C THR A 231 0.45 -20.54 6.54
N LEU A 232 -0.56 -20.00 7.23
CA LEU A 232 -1.97 -20.35 6.99
C LEU A 232 -2.45 -19.91 5.60
N ASN A 233 -2.07 -18.70 5.17
CA ASN A 233 -2.40 -18.23 3.83
C ASN A 233 -1.73 -19.12 2.75
N ARG A 234 -0.47 -19.52 2.95
CA ARG A 234 0.25 -20.45 2.10
C ARG A 234 -0.43 -21.83 2.03
N LEU A 235 -0.87 -22.35 3.18
CA LEU A 235 -1.62 -23.61 3.23
C LEU A 235 -2.92 -23.52 2.43
N ALA A 236 -3.65 -22.42 2.52
CA ALA A 236 -4.86 -22.18 1.76
C ALA A 236 -4.59 -22.17 0.24
N GLU A 237 -3.55 -21.46 -0.20
CA GLU A 237 -3.17 -21.36 -1.62
C GLU A 237 -2.69 -22.71 -2.18
N LEU A 238 -1.87 -23.46 -1.43
CA LEU A 238 -1.42 -24.80 -1.81
C LEU A 238 -2.58 -25.78 -1.90
N SER A 239 -3.48 -25.77 -0.92
CA SER A 239 -4.64 -26.66 -0.91
C SER A 239 -5.57 -26.37 -2.07
N ALA A 240 -5.87 -25.09 -2.34
CA ALA A 240 -6.69 -24.69 -3.48
C ALA A 240 -6.05 -25.11 -4.81
N THR A 241 -4.73 -24.94 -4.96
CA THR A 241 -3.99 -25.38 -6.15
C THR A 241 -4.06 -26.91 -6.35
N ALA A 242 -3.85 -27.67 -5.28
CA ALA A 242 -3.91 -29.13 -5.35
C ALA A 242 -5.31 -29.62 -5.72
N ILE A 243 -6.37 -29.05 -5.13
CA ILE A 243 -7.76 -29.37 -5.43
C ILE A 243 -8.08 -29.01 -6.89
N ALA A 244 -7.66 -27.81 -7.35
CA ALA A 244 -7.89 -27.37 -8.72
C ALA A 244 -7.23 -28.30 -9.74
N LYS A 245 -6.01 -28.78 -9.49
CA LYS A 245 -5.31 -29.76 -10.38
C LYS A 245 -6.05 -31.10 -10.48
N VAL A 246 -6.67 -31.54 -9.37
CA VAL A 246 -7.41 -32.83 -9.39
C VAL A 246 -8.81 -32.68 -9.98
N LYS A 247 -9.54 -31.64 -9.58
CA LYS A 247 -10.92 -31.41 -10.01
C LYS A 247 -11.04 -30.82 -11.40
N ASN A 248 -9.97 -30.20 -11.91
CA ASN A 248 -9.89 -29.53 -13.21
C ASN A 248 -11.08 -28.58 -13.47
N PRO A 249 -11.33 -27.59 -12.59
CA PRO A 249 -12.51 -26.73 -12.65
C PRO A 249 -12.55 -25.94 -13.96
N ASN A 250 -13.77 -25.70 -14.45
CA ASN A 250 -14.00 -24.91 -15.66
C ASN A 250 -14.99 -23.77 -15.34
N GLY A 251 -14.55 -22.52 -15.60
CA GLY A 251 -15.34 -21.34 -15.33
C GLY A 251 -15.37 -20.92 -13.85
N TYR A 252 -16.00 -19.77 -13.60
CA TYR A 252 -15.94 -19.07 -12.31
C TYR A 252 -16.44 -19.91 -11.12
N TYR A 253 -17.64 -20.44 -11.18
CA TYR A 253 -18.27 -21.11 -10.02
C TYR A 253 -17.52 -22.36 -9.56
N GLU A 254 -17.02 -23.18 -10.49
CA GLU A 254 -16.28 -24.37 -10.10
C GLU A 254 -14.93 -24.01 -9.48
N THR A 255 -14.27 -22.98 -10.01
CA THR A 255 -13.00 -22.49 -9.48
C THR A 255 -13.19 -21.85 -8.11
N GLU A 256 -14.19 -21.00 -7.92
CA GLU A 256 -14.52 -20.41 -6.62
C GLU A 256 -14.75 -21.50 -5.55
N ASN A 257 -15.46 -22.58 -5.89
CA ASN A 257 -15.66 -23.70 -4.98
C ASN A 257 -14.35 -24.38 -4.59
N THR A 258 -13.39 -24.56 -5.51
CA THR A 258 -12.07 -25.13 -5.18
C THR A 258 -11.26 -24.21 -4.27
N VAL A 259 -11.38 -22.89 -4.48
CA VAL A 259 -10.75 -21.85 -3.66
C VAL A 259 -11.31 -21.84 -2.24
N ILE A 260 -12.63 -21.87 -2.10
CA ILE A 260 -13.32 -21.92 -0.79
C ILE A 260 -12.94 -23.22 -0.05
N GLU A 261 -12.89 -24.35 -0.73
CA GLU A 261 -12.52 -25.64 -0.15
C GLU A 261 -11.07 -25.62 0.37
N GLY A 262 -10.12 -25.14 -0.47
CA GLY A 262 -8.72 -24.98 -0.07
C GLY A 262 -8.53 -24.00 1.10
N GLY A 263 -9.22 -22.87 1.05
CA GLY A 263 -9.24 -21.90 2.15
C GLY A 263 -9.84 -22.48 3.44
N SER A 264 -10.86 -23.30 3.33
CA SER A 264 -11.52 -23.97 4.48
C SER A 264 -10.60 -24.95 5.18
N ILE A 265 -9.68 -25.63 4.48
CA ILE A 265 -8.66 -26.51 5.07
C ILE A 265 -7.77 -25.68 6.02
N ALA A 266 -7.24 -24.58 5.54
CA ALA A 266 -6.42 -23.70 6.36
C ALA A 266 -7.21 -23.04 7.50
N GLY A 267 -8.49 -22.68 7.24
CA GLY A 267 -9.40 -22.13 8.25
C GLY A 267 -9.69 -23.13 9.38
N ASN A 268 -9.84 -24.42 9.06
CA ASN A 268 -10.01 -25.46 10.07
C ASN A 268 -8.73 -25.69 10.88
N ALA A 269 -7.55 -25.71 10.21
CA ALA A 269 -6.26 -25.79 10.89
C ALA A 269 -6.08 -24.59 11.85
N ARG A 270 -6.41 -23.37 11.41
CA ARG A 270 -6.39 -22.18 12.26
C ARG A 270 -7.26 -22.35 13.51
N LYS A 271 -8.52 -22.76 13.35
CA LYS A 271 -9.45 -22.92 14.46
C LYS A 271 -8.98 -23.98 15.48
N GLN A 272 -8.42 -25.10 14.99
CA GLN A 272 -7.85 -26.13 15.84
C GLN A 272 -6.65 -25.60 16.63
N LEU A 273 -5.76 -24.86 15.97
CA LEU A 273 -4.63 -24.23 16.62
C LEU A 273 -5.08 -23.23 17.69
N GLU A 274 -6.00 -22.31 17.35
CA GLU A 274 -6.56 -21.32 18.28
C GLU A 274 -7.22 -21.99 19.51
N ALA A 275 -7.93 -23.11 19.31
CA ALA A 275 -8.49 -23.88 20.40
C ALA A 275 -7.41 -24.51 21.30
N SER A 276 -6.28 -24.94 20.72
CA SER A 276 -5.19 -25.55 21.48
C SER A 276 -4.36 -24.55 22.27
N ILE A 277 -4.14 -23.35 21.73
CA ILE A 277 -3.34 -22.29 22.38
C ILE A 277 -4.17 -21.32 23.22
N GLY A 278 -5.50 -21.36 23.08
CA GLY A 278 -6.44 -20.52 23.85
C GLY A 278 -6.49 -19.05 23.42
N GLN A 279 -5.90 -18.70 22.27
CA GLN A 279 -5.89 -17.33 21.74
C GLN A 279 -5.97 -17.30 20.21
N SER A 280 -6.36 -16.16 19.63
CA SER A 280 -6.40 -15.99 18.18
C SER A 280 -4.98 -15.93 17.60
N VAL A 281 -4.77 -16.57 16.45
CA VAL A 281 -3.54 -16.42 15.65
C VAL A 281 -3.62 -15.25 14.69
N LEU A 282 -4.84 -14.70 14.46
CA LEU A 282 -4.97 -13.44 13.73
C LEU A 282 -4.60 -12.28 14.66
N SER A 283 -3.60 -11.53 14.27
CA SER A 283 -3.05 -10.43 15.05
C SER A 283 -3.29 -9.08 14.37
N PRO A 284 -3.64 -8.02 15.13
CA PRO A 284 -3.61 -6.65 14.60
C PRO A 284 -2.19 -6.15 14.35
N LEU A 285 -1.15 -6.83 14.91
CA LEU A 285 0.25 -6.46 14.77
C LEU A 285 0.77 -6.82 13.38
N ASN A 286 1.72 -6.03 12.90
CA ASN A 286 2.46 -6.28 11.67
C ASN A 286 3.64 -7.22 11.91
N ALA A 287 4.16 -7.84 10.86
CA ALA A 287 5.25 -8.82 10.94
C ALA A 287 6.54 -8.29 11.59
N HIS A 288 6.82 -7.00 11.49
CA HIS A 288 7.97 -6.33 12.09
C HIS A 288 7.69 -5.75 13.50
N THR A 289 6.44 -5.82 13.98
CA THR A 289 6.12 -5.44 15.36
C THR A 289 6.53 -6.60 16.27
N PRO A 290 7.35 -6.40 17.33
CA PRO A 290 7.78 -7.48 18.21
C PRO A 290 6.57 -8.22 18.77
N ASN A 291 6.55 -9.53 18.62
CA ASN A 291 5.48 -10.36 19.16
C ASN A 291 5.52 -10.25 20.68
N LEU A 292 4.42 -9.86 21.30
CA LEU A 292 4.31 -9.81 22.78
C LEU A 292 4.59 -11.17 23.45
N LEU A 293 4.58 -12.27 22.67
CA LEU A 293 4.94 -13.60 23.14
C LEU A 293 6.48 -13.79 23.27
N GLU A 294 7.27 -13.09 22.44
CA GLU A 294 8.75 -13.15 22.50
C GLU A 294 9.31 -12.24 23.62
N ILE A 295 8.53 -11.26 24.09
CA ILE A 295 8.94 -10.36 25.20
C ILE A 295 8.85 -11.08 26.56
N LYS A 296 8.09 -12.18 26.69
CA LYS A 296 7.95 -12.91 27.96
C LYS A 296 9.11 -13.86 28.30
N ASP A 297 9.95 -14.19 27.34
CA ASP A 297 11.08 -15.11 27.56
C ASP A 297 12.40 -14.39 27.93
N ASN A 298 12.38 -13.05 28.05
CA ASN A 298 13.55 -12.23 28.42
C ASN A 298 13.39 -11.45 29.74
N VAL A 299 12.52 -11.90 30.67
CA VAL A 299 12.43 -11.35 32.03
C VAL A 299 12.67 -12.43 33.07
#